data_a61491028f2e68d6b52c187bbcb329fd
#
_entry.id   a61491028f2e68d6b52c187bbcb329fd
#
_cell.length_a   1.000
_cell.length_b   1.000
_cell.length_c   1.000
_cell.angle_alpha   90.00
_cell.angle_beta   90.00
_cell.angle_gamma   90.00
#
_symmetry.space_group_name_H-M   'P 1'
#
loop_
_entity.id
_entity.type
_entity.pdbx_description
1 polymer ?
#
loop_
_entity_poly.entity_id
_entity_poly.type
_entity_poly.pdbx_seq_one_letter_code
_entity_poly.pdbx_strand_id
1 'polypeptide(L)'
;FEMLYWCGVREGELLALTPADFDFEKQTVTISKSYQRIKGRDVITDPKTPKSNRVIQMPAFLCEEMRDYIKSLYGVKPTDRIFTVTKSYLHREMDRGAKEAGVKRIRIHDLRHSHISLLIDMGFTALAIADRVGHESIDITYRYAHLFPTRQAEMADKLDMERKGA
;
A
#
# COMPACT_ATOMS: atom_id res chain seq x y z
N PHE A 1 -3.27 -1.36 10.40
CA PHE A 1 -2.61 -2.32 9.47
C PHE A 1 -3.33 -2.40 8.12
N GLU A 2 -4.64 -2.16 8.04
CA GLU A 2 -5.47 -2.18 6.82
C GLU A 2 -4.86 -1.35 5.68
N MET A 3 -4.49 -0.09 5.95
CA MET A 3 -3.83 0.77 4.96
C MET A 3 -2.51 0.18 4.41
N LEU A 4 -1.72 -0.48 5.27
CA LEU A 4 -0.46 -1.12 4.84
C LEU A 4 -0.72 -2.29 3.90
N TYR A 5 -1.76 -3.07 4.18
CA TYR A 5 -2.13 -4.23 3.37
C TYR A 5 -2.90 -3.84 2.11
N TRP A 6 -4.01 -3.09 2.23
CA TRP A 6 -4.91 -2.82 1.11
C TRP A 6 -4.45 -1.71 0.17
N CYS A 7 -3.58 -0.79 0.63
CA CYS A 7 -2.98 0.24 -0.21
C CYS A 7 -1.50 -0.02 -0.52
N GLY A 8 -0.87 -0.99 0.13
CA GLY A 8 0.53 -1.31 -0.07
C GLY A 8 1.49 -0.15 0.25
N VAL A 9 1.10 0.79 1.12
CA VAL A 9 1.94 1.93 1.51
C VAL A 9 3.11 1.48 2.37
N ARG A 10 4.19 2.28 2.37
CA ARG A 10 5.33 2.05 3.28
C ARG A 10 4.98 2.50 4.69
N GLU A 11 5.58 1.88 5.70
CA GLU A 11 5.36 2.23 7.11
C GLU A 11 5.57 3.73 7.40
N GLY A 12 6.62 4.32 6.85
CA GLY A 12 6.88 5.76 7.01
C GLY A 12 5.86 6.64 6.30
N GLU A 13 5.34 6.21 5.14
CA GLU A 13 4.27 6.89 4.42
C GLU A 13 2.97 6.87 5.24
N LEU A 14 2.57 5.70 5.76
CA LEU A 14 1.42 5.55 6.65
C LEU A 14 1.49 6.53 7.83
N LEU A 15 2.62 6.53 8.55
CA LEU A 15 2.79 7.34 9.76
C LEU A 15 2.88 8.85 9.48
N ALA A 16 3.02 9.26 8.21
CA ALA A 16 3.01 10.65 7.79
C ALA A 16 1.64 11.16 7.37
N LEU A 17 0.63 10.28 7.20
CA LEU A 17 -0.69 10.66 6.70
C LEU A 17 -1.39 11.66 7.63
N THR A 18 -2.08 12.58 6.99
CA THR A 18 -2.91 13.63 7.60
C THR A 18 -4.32 13.60 7.02
N PRO A 19 -5.35 14.20 7.65
CA PRO A 19 -6.68 14.28 7.05
C PRO A 19 -6.70 14.89 5.64
N ALA A 20 -5.84 15.87 5.37
CA ALA A 20 -5.74 16.54 4.07
C ALA A 20 -5.23 15.64 2.93
N ASP A 21 -4.66 14.47 3.24
CA ASP A 21 -4.20 13.52 2.21
C ASP A 21 -5.34 12.68 1.63
N PHE A 22 -6.54 12.71 2.22
CA PHE A 22 -7.70 11.92 1.81
C PHE A 22 -8.72 12.74 1.03
N ASP A 23 -9.09 12.26 -0.14
CA ASP A 23 -10.26 12.71 -0.89
C ASP A 23 -11.33 11.60 -0.82
N PHE A 24 -12.27 11.76 0.10
CA PHE A 24 -13.31 10.76 0.36
C PHE A 24 -14.38 10.70 -0.72
N GLU A 25 -14.54 11.75 -1.52
CA GLU A 25 -15.48 11.77 -2.65
C GLU A 25 -14.90 10.95 -3.81
N LYS A 26 -13.60 11.12 -4.07
CA LYS A 26 -12.88 10.32 -5.08
C LYS A 26 -12.38 8.98 -4.57
N GLN A 27 -12.54 8.70 -3.27
CA GLN A 27 -12.00 7.52 -2.60
C GLN A 27 -10.48 7.35 -2.81
N THR A 28 -9.72 8.44 -2.70
CA THR A 28 -8.28 8.43 -2.92
C THR A 28 -7.49 8.88 -1.69
N VAL A 29 -6.25 8.41 -1.61
CA VAL A 29 -5.25 8.90 -0.67
C VAL A 29 -3.98 9.32 -1.42
N THR A 30 -3.48 10.51 -1.11
CA THR A 30 -2.25 11.05 -1.67
C THR A 30 -1.06 10.69 -0.78
N ILE A 31 -0.06 10.06 -1.37
CA ILE A 31 1.19 9.71 -0.70
C ILE A 31 2.26 10.69 -1.19
N SER A 32 2.63 11.66 -0.36
CA SER A 32 3.58 12.72 -0.71
C SER A 32 4.64 12.98 0.36
N LYS A 33 4.66 12.20 1.45
CA LYS A 33 5.54 12.42 2.58
C LYS A 33 5.84 11.14 3.34
N SER A 34 6.89 11.15 4.14
CA SER A 34 7.31 10.00 4.95
C SER A 34 7.75 10.44 6.35
N TYR A 35 7.33 9.70 7.35
CA TYR A 35 7.72 9.90 8.73
C TYR A 35 8.98 9.11 9.07
N GLN A 36 9.87 9.79 9.79
CA GLN A 36 11.04 9.19 10.41
C GLN A 36 11.20 9.74 11.84
N ARG A 37 11.83 8.96 12.70
CA ARG A 37 12.26 9.45 14.03
C ARG A 37 13.77 9.49 14.08
N ILE A 38 14.34 10.69 14.15
CA ILE A 38 15.78 10.93 14.11
C ILE A 38 16.19 11.55 15.43
N LYS A 39 17.11 10.90 16.17
CA LYS A 39 17.58 11.37 17.49
C LYS A 39 16.44 11.75 18.45
N GLY A 40 15.39 10.93 18.49
CA GLY A 40 14.22 11.14 19.36
C GLY A 40 13.21 12.18 18.88
N ARG A 41 13.46 12.86 17.75
CA ARG A 41 12.55 13.86 17.17
C ARG A 41 11.81 13.28 15.97
N ASP A 42 10.53 13.62 15.88
CA ASP A 42 9.70 13.25 14.73
C ASP A 42 10.01 14.19 13.55
N VAL A 43 10.33 13.62 12.40
CA VAL A 43 10.69 14.35 11.18
C VAL A 43 9.81 13.85 10.04
N ILE A 44 9.16 14.78 9.36
CA ILE A 44 8.45 14.51 8.10
C ILE A 44 9.37 14.94 6.96
N THR A 45 9.59 14.05 6.03
CA THR A 45 10.44 14.30 4.85
C THR A 45 9.64 14.11 3.59
N ASP A 46 10.07 14.76 2.53
CA ASP A 46 9.60 14.44 1.19
C ASP A 46 9.99 13.00 0.80
N PRO A 47 9.27 12.38 -0.12
CA PRO A 47 9.63 11.07 -0.62
C PRO A 47 11.02 11.09 -1.27
N LYS A 48 11.74 9.98 -1.15
CA LYS A 48 13.10 9.86 -1.70
C LYS A 48 13.18 10.01 -3.21
N THR A 49 12.09 9.73 -3.92
CA THR A 49 12.04 9.77 -5.39
C THR A 49 10.72 10.37 -5.88
N PRO A 50 10.70 11.01 -7.07
CA PRO A 50 9.47 11.56 -7.65
C PRO A 50 8.34 10.54 -7.77
N LYS A 51 8.64 9.29 -8.13
CA LYS A 51 7.66 8.20 -8.26
C LYS A 51 7.04 7.75 -6.94
N SER A 52 7.64 8.14 -5.81
CA SER A 52 7.03 7.90 -4.50
C SER A 52 5.83 8.80 -4.26
N ASN A 53 5.75 9.98 -4.93
CA ASN A 53 4.56 10.81 -4.97
C ASN A 53 3.51 10.14 -5.87
N ARG A 54 2.40 9.76 -5.29
CA ARG A 54 1.34 9.06 -6.00
C ARG A 54 -0.01 9.23 -5.33
N VAL A 55 -1.06 9.04 -6.10
CA VAL A 55 -2.44 8.96 -5.61
C VAL A 55 -2.87 7.50 -5.71
N ILE A 56 -3.40 6.95 -4.63
CA ILE A 56 -3.87 5.57 -4.57
C ILE A 56 -5.39 5.58 -4.46
N GLN A 57 -6.07 4.89 -5.38
CA GLN A 57 -7.49 4.59 -5.26
C GLN A 57 -7.68 3.57 -4.13
N MET A 58 -8.45 3.94 -3.11
CA MET A 58 -8.75 3.06 -1.99
C MET A 58 -9.95 2.15 -2.30
N PRO A 59 -9.97 0.90 -1.78
CA PRO A 59 -11.21 0.13 -1.71
C PRO A 59 -12.29 0.88 -0.93
N ALA A 60 -13.56 0.77 -1.34
CA ALA A 60 -14.65 1.53 -0.74
C ALA A 60 -14.77 1.30 0.77
N PHE A 61 -14.69 0.05 1.23
CA PHE A 61 -14.75 -0.29 2.65
C PHE A 61 -13.65 0.41 3.46
N LEU A 62 -12.41 0.44 2.94
CA LEU A 62 -11.29 1.08 3.62
C LEU A 62 -11.45 2.61 3.65
N CYS A 63 -12.03 3.18 2.60
CA CYS A 63 -12.35 4.60 2.55
C CYS A 63 -13.37 4.98 3.64
N GLU A 64 -14.40 4.17 3.85
CA GLU A 64 -15.39 4.35 4.92
C GLU A 64 -14.75 4.22 6.30
N GLU A 65 -13.98 3.17 6.54
CA GLU A 65 -13.26 2.96 7.81
C GLU A 65 -12.33 4.13 8.14
N MET A 66 -11.58 4.62 7.15
CA MET A 66 -10.68 5.75 7.35
C MET A 66 -11.43 7.07 7.60
N ARG A 67 -12.57 7.27 6.94
CA ARG A 67 -13.45 8.41 7.18
C ARG A 67 -13.96 8.42 8.62
N ASP A 68 -14.44 7.28 9.10
CA ASP A 68 -14.97 7.15 10.45
C ASP A 68 -13.86 7.24 11.51
N TYR A 69 -12.71 6.65 11.25
CA TYR A 69 -11.54 6.79 12.10
C TYR A 69 -11.13 8.27 12.25
N ILE A 70 -10.99 9.01 11.16
CA ILE A 70 -10.60 10.43 11.21
C ILE A 70 -11.67 11.26 11.93
N LYS A 71 -12.96 11.00 11.73
CA LYS A 71 -14.04 11.65 12.47
C LYS A 71 -13.99 11.38 13.98
N SER A 72 -13.52 10.21 14.39
CA SER A 72 -13.38 9.84 15.80
C SER A 72 -12.23 10.56 16.53
N LEU A 73 -11.28 11.13 15.77
CA LEU A 73 -10.14 11.85 16.34
C LEU A 73 -10.57 13.25 16.80
N TYR A 74 -10.50 13.49 18.10
CA TYR A 74 -10.87 14.79 18.66
C TYR A 74 -9.81 15.86 18.36
N GLY A 75 -10.25 17.00 17.80
CA GLY A 75 -9.41 18.19 17.62
C GLY A 75 -8.29 18.04 16.58
N VAL A 76 -8.30 17.00 15.75
CA VAL A 76 -7.30 16.81 14.70
C VAL A 76 -7.47 17.88 13.61
N LYS A 77 -6.38 18.56 13.26
CA LYS A 77 -6.34 19.53 12.17
C LYS A 77 -6.06 18.84 10.84
N PRO A 78 -6.41 19.46 9.70
CA PRO A 78 -6.12 18.88 8.38
C PRO A 78 -4.66 18.49 8.14
N THR A 79 -3.73 19.16 8.82
CA THR A 79 -2.27 18.95 8.68
C THR A 79 -1.64 18.09 9.78
N ASP A 80 -2.42 17.67 10.77
CA ASP A 80 -1.90 16.84 11.86
C ASP A 80 -1.82 15.37 11.43
N ARG A 81 -0.79 14.65 11.91
CA ARG A 81 -0.70 13.21 11.65
C ARG A 81 -1.86 12.47 12.32
N ILE A 82 -2.57 11.63 11.55
CA ILE A 82 -3.66 10.82 12.08
C ILE A 82 -3.15 9.62 12.89
N PHE A 83 -1.93 9.13 12.58
CA PHE A 83 -1.28 8.05 13.31
C PHE A 83 -0.12 8.62 14.14
N THR A 84 -0.39 9.05 15.36
CA THR A 84 0.60 9.68 16.25
C THR A 84 1.53 8.69 16.94
N VAL A 85 1.52 7.43 16.51
CA VAL A 85 2.39 6.36 17.00
C VAL A 85 3.75 6.33 16.28
N THR A 86 4.66 5.52 16.80
CA THR A 86 6.00 5.30 16.22
C THR A 86 6.08 3.97 15.48
N LYS A 87 7.11 3.78 14.65
CA LYS A 87 7.41 2.48 14.03
C LYS A 87 7.54 1.37 15.06
N SER A 88 8.25 1.62 16.15
CA SER A 88 8.43 0.65 17.25
C SER A 88 7.09 0.22 17.87
N TYR A 89 6.10 1.11 17.92
CA TYR A 89 4.76 0.76 18.37
C TYR A 89 4.10 -0.21 17.40
N LEU A 90 4.14 0.06 16.09
CA LEU A 90 3.57 -0.85 15.07
C LEU A 90 4.22 -2.24 15.12
N HIS A 91 5.54 -2.31 15.32
CA HIS A 91 6.24 -3.59 15.46
C HIS A 91 5.75 -4.38 16.68
N ARG A 92 5.58 -3.71 17.84
CA ARG A 92 5.03 -4.37 19.05
C ARG A 92 3.60 -4.85 18.85
N GLU A 93 2.75 -4.06 18.18
CA GLU A 93 1.38 -4.46 17.88
C GLU A 93 1.32 -5.62 16.88
N MET A 94 2.24 -5.70 15.92
CA MET A 94 2.37 -6.86 15.05
C MET A 94 2.77 -8.11 15.85
N ASP A 95 3.72 -7.99 16.76
CA ASP A 95 4.15 -9.09 17.63
C ASP A 95 2.99 -9.59 18.51
N ARG A 96 2.24 -8.66 19.12
CA ARG A 96 1.08 -8.94 19.95
C ARG A 96 -0.02 -9.64 19.16
N GLY A 97 -0.43 -9.05 18.02
CA GLY A 97 -1.52 -9.58 17.20
C GLY A 97 -1.19 -10.95 16.60
N ALA A 98 0.05 -11.16 16.14
CA ALA A 98 0.46 -12.45 15.61
C ALA A 98 0.43 -13.55 16.70
N LYS A 99 0.86 -13.22 17.93
CA LYS A 99 0.81 -14.15 19.07
C LYS A 99 -0.65 -14.48 19.46
N GLU A 100 -1.52 -13.48 19.54
CA GLU A 100 -2.94 -13.65 19.89
C GLU A 100 -3.68 -14.50 18.84
N ALA A 101 -3.39 -14.25 17.56
CA ALA A 101 -4.00 -14.99 16.45
C ALA A 101 -3.36 -16.39 16.23
N GLY A 102 -2.29 -16.74 16.92
CA GLY A 102 -1.60 -18.01 16.76
C GLY A 102 -0.95 -18.19 15.38
N VAL A 103 -0.61 -17.09 14.69
CA VAL A 103 -0.02 -17.11 13.36
C VAL A 103 1.46 -16.71 13.39
N LYS A 104 2.19 -17.11 12.34
CA LYS A 104 3.59 -16.72 12.18
C LYS A 104 3.71 -15.20 12.08
N ARG A 105 4.57 -14.61 12.88
CA ARG A 105 4.92 -13.21 12.82
C ARG A 105 5.60 -12.86 11.49
N ILE A 106 5.14 -11.80 10.84
CA ILE A 106 5.75 -11.22 9.64
C ILE A 106 6.27 -9.80 9.92
N ARG A 107 7.17 -9.28 9.09
CA ARG A 107 7.62 -7.88 9.20
C ARG A 107 6.51 -6.94 8.73
N ILE A 108 6.49 -5.70 9.22
CA ILE A 108 5.54 -4.69 8.75
C ILE A 108 5.61 -4.50 7.23
N HIS A 109 6.82 -4.52 6.67
CA HIS A 109 7.00 -4.38 5.22
C HIS A 109 6.46 -5.57 4.41
N ASP A 110 6.31 -6.74 5.03
CA ASP A 110 5.75 -7.93 4.38
C ASP A 110 4.27 -7.78 4.06
N LEU A 111 3.53 -6.87 4.74
CA LEU A 111 2.16 -6.51 4.36
C LEU A 111 2.10 -5.89 2.96
N ARG A 112 3.07 -5.06 2.61
CA ARG A 112 3.20 -4.52 1.26
C ARG A 112 3.61 -5.60 0.25
N HIS A 113 4.48 -6.54 0.62
CA HIS A 113 4.78 -7.70 -0.22
C HIS A 113 3.54 -8.55 -0.48
N SER A 114 2.73 -8.79 0.56
CA SER A 114 1.45 -9.50 0.44
C SER A 114 0.47 -8.78 -0.48
N HIS A 115 0.38 -7.45 -0.39
CA HIS A 115 -0.42 -6.63 -1.31
C HIS A 115 0.01 -6.81 -2.78
N ILE A 116 1.31 -6.78 -3.04
CA ILE A 116 1.85 -6.99 -4.40
C ILE A 116 1.51 -8.39 -4.90
N SER A 117 1.73 -9.42 -4.06
CA SER A 117 1.41 -10.80 -4.41
C SER A 117 -0.07 -11.01 -4.70
N LEU A 118 -0.95 -10.40 -3.90
CA LEU A 118 -2.40 -10.43 -4.12
C LEU A 118 -2.78 -9.82 -5.47
N LEU A 119 -2.22 -8.65 -5.82
CA LEU A 119 -2.50 -8.00 -7.10
C LEU A 119 -2.00 -8.82 -8.29
N ILE A 120 -0.88 -9.52 -8.14
CA ILE A 120 -0.37 -10.46 -9.15
C ILE A 120 -1.35 -11.64 -9.33
N ASP A 121 -1.80 -12.23 -8.22
CA ASP A 121 -2.78 -13.33 -8.23
C ASP A 121 -4.11 -12.91 -8.88
N MET A 122 -4.54 -11.66 -8.65
CA MET A 122 -5.70 -11.06 -9.30
C MET A 122 -5.49 -10.74 -10.79
N GLY A 123 -4.29 -10.95 -11.33
CA GLY A 123 -3.97 -10.79 -12.76
C GLY A 123 -3.58 -9.39 -13.19
N PHE A 124 -3.28 -8.47 -12.29
CA PHE A 124 -2.81 -7.14 -12.66
C PHE A 124 -1.38 -7.17 -13.21
N THR A 125 -1.07 -6.24 -14.12
CA THR A 125 0.26 -6.16 -14.75
C THR A 125 1.31 -5.62 -13.78
N ALA A 126 2.58 -6.01 -14.00
CA ALA A 126 3.69 -5.51 -13.21
C ALA A 126 3.80 -3.97 -13.25
N LEU A 127 3.45 -3.35 -14.39
CA LEU A 127 3.45 -1.90 -14.55
C LEU A 127 2.39 -1.24 -13.65
N ALA A 128 1.14 -1.71 -13.71
CA ALA A 128 0.06 -1.18 -12.88
C ALA A 128 0.35 -1.33 -11.37
N ILE A 129 0.95 -2.45 -10.98
CA ILE A 129 1.38 -2.70 -9.60
C ILE A 129 2.51 -1.74 -9.21
N ALA A 130 3.52 -1.55 -10.07
CA ALA A 130 4.64 -0.64 -9.81
C ALA A 130 4.15 0.80 -9.58
N ASP A 131 3.24 1.28 -10.42
CA ASP A 131 2.64 2.61 -10.29
C ASP A 131 1.87 2.76 -8.97
N ARG A 132 1.01 1.79 -8.65
CA ARG A 132 0.22 1.80 -7.42
C ARG A 132 1.07 1.85 -6.16
N VAL A 133 2.11 1.03 -6.10
CA VAL A 133 2.98 0.96 -4.91
C VAL A 133 4.12 2.00 -4.93
N GLY A 134 4.35 2.70 -6.03
CA GLY A 134 5.42 3.69 -6.17
C GLY A 134 6.80 3.04 -6.17
N HIS A 135 7.01 2.05 -7.04
CA HIS A 135 8.32 1.52 -7.33
C HIS A 135 9.07 2.45 -8.29
N GLU A 136 10.32 2.76 -7.98
CA GLU A 136 11.17 3.63 -8.81
C GLU A 136 11.46 2.99 -10.19
N SER A 137 11.69 1.68 -10.18
CA SER A 137 11.85 0.84 -11.37
C SER A 137 10.86 -0.33 -11.33
N ILE A 138 10.38 -0.71 -12.51
CA ILE A 138 9.57 -1.91 -12.69
C ILE A 138 10.34 -3.18 -12.29
N ASP A 139 11.67 -3.16 -12.35
CA ASP A 139 12.54 -4.27 -11.96
C ASP A 139 12.30 -4.69 -10.50
N ILE A 140 11.91 -3.73 -9.65
CA ILE A 140 11.56 -4.03 -8.26
C ILE A 140 10.30 -4.91 -8.22
N THR A 141 9.34 -4.69 -9.10
CA THR A 141 8.13 -5.52 -9.23
C THR A 141 8.46 -6.87 -9.87
N TYR A 142 9.40 -6.93 -10.80
CA TYR A 142 9.86 -8.19 -11.41
C TYR A 142 10.59 -9.13 -10.46
N ARG A 143 10.99 -8.70 -9.26
CA ARG A 143 11.44 -9.64 -8.20
C ARG A 143 10.36 -10.66 -7.82
N TYR A 144 9.10 -10.36 -8.14
CA TYR A 144 7.95 -11.24 -7.97
C TYR A 144 7.58 -11.98 -9.26
N ALA A 145 8.47 -12.00 -10.28
CA ALA A 145 8.18 -12.58 -11.60
C ALA A 145 7.72 -14.04 -11.51
N HIS A 146 8.24 -14.79 -10.52
CA HIS A 146 7.86 -16.18 -10.28
C HIS A 146 6.40 -16.38 -9.82
N LEU A 147 5.73 -15.29 -9.39
CA LEU A 147 4.31 -15.31 -9.01
C LEU A 147 3.38 -14.99 -10.18
N PHE A 148 3.90 -14.43 -11.28
CA PHE A 148 3.07 -14.14 -12.46
C PHE A 148 2.72 -15.46 -13.16
N PRO A 149 1.43 -15.71 -13.45
CA PRO A 149 1.03 -16.94 -14.13
C PRO A 149 1.60 -17.01 -15.54
N THR A 150 2.01 -18.19 -15.95
CA THR A 150 2.41 -18.44 -17.33
C THR A 150 1.15 -18.56 -18.19
N ARG A 151 0.94 -17.62 -19.10
CA ARG A 151 -0.26 -17.58 -19.95
C ARG A 151 -0.03 -18.08 -21.38
N GLN A 152 0.95 -18.96 -21.58
CA GLN A 152 1.32 -19.44 -22.93
C GLN A 152 0.16 -20.17 -23.64
N ALA A 153 -0.55 -21.03 -22.92
CA ALA A 153 -1.72 -21.73 -23.50
C ALA A 153 -2.85 -20.75 -23.82
N GLU A 154 -3.17 -19.82 -22.91
CA GLU A 154 -4.19 -18.79 -23.14
C GLU A 154 -3.85 -17.88 -24.33
N MET A 155 -2.56 -17.55 -24.51
CA MET A 155 -2.09 -16.78 -25.68
C MET A 155 -2.30 -17.57 -26.97
N ALA A 156 -1.94 -18.85 -27.00
CA ALA A 156 -2.14 -19.71 -28.16
C ALA A 156 -3.62 -19.85 -28.52
N ASP A 157 -4.48 -20.09 -27.52
CA ASP A 157 -5.93 -20.22 -27.73
C ASP A 157 -6.54 -18.93 -28.29
N LYS A 158 -6.13 -17.76 -27.76
CA LYS A 158 -6.60 -16.46 -28.27
C LYS A 158 -6.14 -16.19 -29.70
N LEU A 159 -4.90 -16.54 -30.04
CA LEU A 159 -4.39 -16.42 -31.40
C LEU A 159 -5.15 -17.31 -32.38
N ASP A 160 -5.50 -18.52 -31.95
CA ASP A 160 -6.33 -19.43 -32.75
C ASP A 160 -7.77 -18.91 -32.96
N MET A 161 -8.35 -18.28 -31.94
CA MET A 161 -9.67 -17.64 -32.04
C MET A 161 -9.63 -16.46 -33.01
N GLU A 162 -8.63 -15.59 -32.91
CA GLU A 162 -8.46 -14.43 -33.80
C GLU A 162 -8.36 -14.86 -35.28
N ARG A 163 -7.58 -15.92 -35.55
CA ARG A 163 -7.47 -16.48 -36.91
C ARG A 163 -8.77 -17.05 -37.46
N LYS A 164 -9.62 -17.62 -36.59
CA LYS A 164 -10.91 -18.23 -37.02
C LYS A 164 -12.01 -17.17 -37.20
N GLY A 165 -11.82 -15.97 -36.61
CA GLY A 165 -12.77 -14.85 -36.73
C GLY A 165 -12.46 -13.88 -37.87
N ALA A 166 -11.31 -14.04 -38.52
CA ALA A 166 -10.90 -13.31 -39.71
C ALA A 166 -11.24 -14.15 -40.97
#